data_a207069a2503e23a06bd12dc53058a7b
#
_entry.id   a207069a2503e23a06bd12dc53058a7b
#
_cell.length_a   1.000
_cell.length_b   1.000
_cell.length_c   1.000
_cell.angle_alpha   90.00
_cell.angle_beta   90.00
_cell.angle_gamma   90.00
#
_symmetry.space_group_name_H-M   'P 1'
#
loop_
_entity.id
_entity.type
_entity.pdbx_description
1 polymer ?
#
loop_
_entity_poly.entity_id
_entity_poly.type
_entity_poly.pdbx_seq_one_letter_code
_entity_poly.pdbx_strand_id
1 'polypeptide(L)'
;EISCSLVGSEMCIRDRTKLGNSDARTAVDRAFSETFSRFLMENPSVGRKIVEKGQLAERARTAAKRAREVTRKKSGLEIANLPGKLADNTSNDPSISELFIVEGNSAGGSAKQGRSRLTQAILPIRGKILNVEKASMDRILANQEIRSLFTALGTGFGADFDVSKARYHKLIIMTDADVDGAHIRTLLLTLFYNYMRPMIEKGYVYIARPPLYQVRQGKVEKYLDTDEELHDYLGTLQPSPKPIVQRYKGLGEMDPEQLWETTMNPENRRLDRVSPEYAEDADKIFDLLMGNEVGPRREFIEKNAKYVENLDA
;
A
#
# COMPACT_ATOMS: atom_id res chain seq x y z
N GLU A 1 16.42 -45.21 -33.08
CA GLU A 1 17.06 -43.88 -33.30
C GLU A 1 16.06 -42.74 -33.09
N ILE A 2 14.82 -42.84 -33.54
CA ILE A 2 13.77 -41.83 -33.35
C ILE A 2 13.39 -41.70 -31.87
N SER A 3 13.37 -42.81 -31.13
CA SER A 3 13.04 -42.80 -29.70
C SER A 3 14.11 -42.10 -28.83
N CYS A 4 15.39 -42.25 -29.19
CA CYS A 4 16.48 -41.54 -28.51
C CYS A 4 16.45 -40.03 -28.77
N SER A 5 16.04 -39.62 -29.97
CA SER A 5 15.89 -38.21 -30.33
C SER A 5 14.72 -37.53 -29.54
N LEU A 6 13.60 -38.27 -29.38
CA LEU A 6 12.46 -37.82 -28.60
C LEU A 6 12.78 -37.73 -27.10
N VAL A 7 13.46 -38.72 -26.55
CA VAL A 7 13.90 -38.71 -25.14
C VAL A 7 14.89 -37.57 -24.89
N GLY A 8 15.79 -37.29 -25.83
CA GLY A 8 16.67 -36.13 -25.73
C GLY A 8 15.95 -34.80 -25.80
N SER A 9 14.90 -34.67 -26.62
CA SER A 9 14.10 -33.45 -26.69
C SER A 9 13.24 -33.23 -25.47
N GLU A 10 12.65 -34.29 -24.89
CA GLU A 10 11.91 -34.20 -23.64
C GLU A 10 12.81 -33.81 -22.45
N MET A 11 14.01 -34.36 -22.37
CA MET A 11 14.99 -34.01 -21.38
C MET A 11 15.42 -32.52 -21.51
N CYS A 12 15.65 -32.05 -22.75
CA CYS A 12 15.95 -30.64 -23.04
C CYS A 12 14.82 -29.70 -22.64
N ILE A 13 13.56 -30.07 -22.85
CA ILE A 13 12.39 -29.30 -22.45
C ILE A 13 12.27 -29.27 -20.92
N ARG A 14 12.46 -30.41 -20.25
CA ARG A 14 12.40 -30.56 -18.81
C ARG A 14 13.51 -29.77 -18.09
N ASP A 15 14.73 -29.88 -18.59
CA ASP A 15 15.91 -29.28 -17.97
C ASP A 15 16.21 -27.89 -18.52
N ARG A 16 15.35 -27.35 -19.40
CA ARG A 16 15.51 -26.03 -20.07
C ARG A 16 16.88 -25.85 -20.76
N THR A 17 17.49 -26.92 -21.24
CA THR A 17 18.73 -26.85 -22.00
C THR A 17 18.45 -26.42 -23.43
N LYS A 18 19.40 -25.72 -24.05
CA LYS A 18 19.29 -25.29 -25.45
C LYS A 18 19.39 -26.49 -26.38
N LEU A 19 18.52 -26.53 -27.40
CA LEU A 19 18.67 -27.49 -28.50
C LEU A 19 20.03 -27.28 -29.16
N GLY A 20 20.91 -28.28 -29.09
CA GLY A 20 22.29 -28.19 -29.58
C GLY A 20 22.48 -28.32 -31.11
N ASN A 21 21.36 -28.36 -31.86
CA ASN A 21 21.42 -28.51 -33.33
C ASN A 21 21.49 -27.12 -33.99
N SER A 22 22.68 -26.78 -34.51
CA SER A 22 22.96 -25.51 -35.19
C SER A 22 22.17 -25.35 -36.49
N ASP A 23 21.95 -26.44 -37.24
CA ASP A 23 21.29 -26.39 -38.54
C ASP A 23 19.79 -26.13 -38.40
N ALA A 24 19.15 -26.74 -37.39
CA ALA A 24 17.77 -26.49 -37.06
C ALA A 24 17.56 -25.02 -36.66
N ARG A 25 18.46 -24.45 -35.87
CA ARG A 25 18.42 -23.05 -35.49
C ARG A 25 18.49 -22.13 -36.70
N THR A 26 19.43 -22.35 -37.60
CA THR A 26 19.62 -21.53 -38.81
C THR A 26 18.39 -21.59 -39.74
N ALA A 27 17.81 -22.79 -39.90
CA ALA A 27 16.60 -22.97 -40.70
C ALA A 27 15.38 -22.24 -40.11
N VAL A 28 15.19 -22.36 -38.78
CA VAL A 28 14.08 -21.67 -38.06
C VAL A 28 14.27 -20.16 -38.10
N ASP A 29 15.48 -19.66 -37.83
CA ASP A 29 15.77 -18.23 -37.85
C ASP A 29 15.50 -17.61 -39.22
N ARG A 30 15.87 -18.29 -40.31
CA ARG A 30 15.61 -17.81 -41.68
C ARG A 30 14.12 -17.80 -41.99
N ALA A 31 13.43 -18.92 -41.81
CA ALA A 31 12.01 -19.06 -42.11
C ALA A 31 11.16 -18.07 -41.28
N PHE A 32 11.48 -17.93 -39.98
CA PHE A 32 10.80 -17.01 -39.11
C PHE A 32 11.05 -15.55 -39.50
N SER A 33 12.30 -15.18 -39.75
CA SER A 33 12.65 -13.78 -40.07
C SER A 33 11.98 -13.32 -41.38
N GLU A 34 11.98 -14.15 -42.41
CA GLU A 34 11.33 -13.82 -43.68
C GLU A 34 9.80 -13.68 -43.53
N THR A 35 9.20 -14.69 -42.91
CA THR A 35 7.72 -14.71 -42.72
C THR A 35 7.26 -13.62 -41.81
N PHE A 36 7.95 -13.39 -40.70
CA PHE A 36 7.61 -12.38 -39.70
C PHE A 36 7.83 -10.96 -40.25
N SER A 37 8.90 -10.72 -41.00
CA SER A 37 9.13 -9.42 -41.65
C SER A 37 8.00 -9.09 -42.64
N ARG A 38 7.58 -10.07 -43.45
CA ARG A 38 6.43 -9.90 -44.35
C ARG A 38 5.15 -9.58 -43.60
N PHE A 39 4.87 -10.35 -42.54
CA PHE A 39 3.69 -10.12 -41.68
C PHE A 39 3.67 -8.71 -41.08
N LEU A 40 4.82 -8.21 -40.60
CA LEU A 40 4.91 -6.86 -40.04
C LEU A 40 4.73 -5.77 -41.10
N MET A 41 5.20 -5.98 -42.32
CA MET A 41 4.95 -5.05 -43.46
C MET A 41 3.48 -5.00 -43.83
N GLU A 42 2.79 -6.14 -43.81
CA GLU A 42 1.35 -6.23 -44.08
C GLU A 42 0.50 -5.68 -42.92
N ASN A 43 1.03 -5.72 -41.68
CA ASN A 43 0.33 -5.33 -40.44
C ASN A 43 1.11 -4.27 -39.64
N PRO A 44 1.28 -3.04 -40.14
CA PRO A 44 2.12 -2.03 -39.46
C PRO A 44 1.60 -1.60 -38.09
N SER A 45 0.31 -1.74 -37.85
CA SER A 45 -0.29 -1.45 -36.52
C SER A 45 0.18 -2.46 -35.45
N VAL A 46 0.37 -3.72 -35.83
CA VAL A 46 0.90 -4.76 -34.93
C VAL A 46 2.38 -4.49 -34.64
N GLY A 47 3.16 -4.12 -35.65
CA GLY A 47 4.55 -3.72 -35.50
C GLY A 47 4.74 -2.58 -34.52
N ARG A 48 3.92 -1.53 -34.62
CA ARG A 48 3.94 -0.40 -33.68
C ARG A 48 3.64 -0.85 -32.24
N LYS A 49 2.62 -1.66 -32.04
CA LYS A 49 2.27 -2.18 -30.71
C LYS A 49 3.40 -3.03 -30.09
N ILE A 50 4.11 -3.82 -30.89
CA ILE A 50 5.25 -4.60 -30.43
C ILE A 50 6.40 -3.68 -30.00
N VAL A 51 6.72 -2.67 -30.82
CA VAL A 51 7.77 -1.69 -30.51
C VAL A 51 7.40 -0.88 -29.25
N GLU A 52 6.17 -0.40 -29.13
CA GLU A 52 5.67 0.34 -27.95
C GLU A 52 5.80 -0.52 -26.67
N LYS A 53 5.40 -1.80 -26.75
CA LYS A 53 5.55 -2.74 -25.63
C LYS A 53 7.02 -2.97 -25.27
N GLY A 54 7.89 -3.11 -26.27
CA GLY A 54 9.35 -3.24 -26.08
C GLY A 54 9.94 -2.00 -25.40
N GLN A 55 9.61 -0.81 -25.88
CA GLN A 55 10.05 0.45 -25.28
C GLN A 55 9.54 0.62 -23.84
N LEU A 56 8.28 0.26 -23.57
CA LEU A 56 7.72 0.30 -22.21
C LEU A 56 8.49 -0.65 -21.27
N ALA A 57 8.77 -1.86 -21.73
CA ALA A 57 9.54 -2.84 -20.96
C ALA A 57 10.99 -2.38 -20.71
N GLU A 58 11.62 -1.75 -21.69
CA GLU A 58 12.98 -1.20 -21.54
C GLU A 58 13.00 -0.04 -20.54
N ARG A 59 12.05 0.90 -20.64
CA ARG A 59 11.91 1.99 -19.68
C ARG A 59 11.72 1.47 -18.26
N ALA A 60 10.84 0.47 -18.08
CA ALA A 60 10.61 -0.17 -16.80
C ALA A 60 11.88 -0.84 -16.24
N ARG A 61 12.64 -1.58 -17.08
CA ARG A 61 13.92 -2.19 -16.68
C ARG A 61 14.97 -1.14 -16.32
N THR A 62 15.06 -0.07 -17.09
CA THR A 62 16.04 1.00 -16.85
C THR A 62 15.71 1.76 -15.56
N ALA A 63 14.41 2.04 -15.31
CA ALA A 63 13.95 2.63 -14.07
C ALA A 63 14.24 1.74 -12.86
N ALA A 64 13.94 0.44 -12.96
CA ALA A 64 14.26 -0.55 -11.93
C ALA A 64 15.78 -0.63 -11.68
N LYS A 65 16.60 -0.64 -12.73
CA LYS A 65 18.07 -0.65 -12.60
C LYS A 65 18.59 0.60 -11.90
N ARG A 66 18.08 1.80 -12.28
CA ARG A 66 18.44 3.06 -11.62
C ARG A 66 18.01 3.08 -10.15
N ALA A 67 16.81 2.59 -9.85
CA ALA A 67 16.34 2.44 -8.47
C ALA A 67 17.26 1.51 -7.67
N ARG A 68 17.67 0.36 -8.23
CA ARG A 68 18.64 -0.57 -7.63
C ARG A 68 19.99 0.09 -7.39
N GLU A 69 20.52 0.84 -8.37
CA GLU A 69 21.81 1.53 -8.24
C GLU A 69 21.76 2.61 -7.15
N VAL A 70 20.66 3.34 -7.04
CA VAL A 70 20.44 4.33 -5.97
C VAL A 70 20.35 3.64 -4.62
N THR A 71 19.66 2.51 -4.51
CA THR A 71 19.55 1.72 -3.28
C THR A 71 20.90 1.07 -2.93
N ARG A 72 21.60 0.49 -3.92
CA ARG A 72 22.87 -0.22 -3.70
C ARG A 72 24.04 0.73 -3.38
N LYS A 73 24.07 1.95 -3.91
CA LYS A 73 25.04 2.99 -3.51
C LYS A 73 24.77 3.49 -2.07
N LYS A 74 23.59 3.24 -1.53
CA LYS A 74 23.18 3.63 -0.19
C LYS A 74 23.28 2.51 0.84
N SER A 75 23.40 1.24 0.45
CA SER A 75 23.44 0.09 1.36
C SER A 75 24.73 -0.01 2.23
N GLY A 76 25.70 0.85 2.03
CA GLY A 76 26.86 1.01 2.93
C GLY A 76 26.65 2.00 4.08
N LEU A 77 25.46 2.66 4.15
CA LEU A 77 25.14 3.70 5.13
C LEU A 77 23.69 3.57 5.63
N GLU A 78 23.23 2.33 5.89
CA GLU A 78 21.82 2.00 6.09
C GLU A 78 21.14 2.71 7.28
N ILE A 79 21.88 3.12 8.29
CA ILE A 79 21.33 3.85 9.45
C ILE A 79 21.24 5.37 9.18
N ALA A 80 22.04 5.90 8.26
CA ALA A 80 22.09 7.35 7.98
C ALA A 80 21.01 7.85 6.97
N ASN A 81 20.20 6.96 6.39
CA ASN A 81 19.30 7.29 5.27
C ASN A 81 17.81 7.11 5.53
N LEU A 82 17.40 6.92 6.78
CA LEU A 82 15.97 6.93 7.13
C LEU A 82 15.37 8.30 6.79
N PRO A 83 14.10 8.35 6.35
CA PRO A 83 13.45 9.62 6.06
C PRO A 83 13.52 10.55 7.26
N GLY A 84 13.97 11.79 7.09
CA GLY A 84 14.12 12.76 8.19
C GLY A 84 12.83 13.02 8.96
N LYS A 85 11.68 12.65 8.38
CA LYS A 85 10.37 12.74 9.02
C LYS A 85 9.98 11.49 9.82
N LEU A 86 10.68 10.35 9.66
CA LEU A 86 10.43 9.14 10.43
C LEU A 86 10.90 9.33 11.88
N ALA A 87 9.99 9.14 12.82
CA ALA A 87 10.35 8.96 14.23
C ALA A 87 10.42 7.46 14.51
N ASP A 88 11.61 6.88 14.39
CA ASP A 88 11.82 5.45 14.52
C ASP A 88 11.67 4.96 15.97
N ASN A 89 11.44 3.66 16.15
CA ASN A 89 11.48 2.98 17.45
C ASN A 89 12.90 2.52 17.78
N THR A 90 13.12 2.12 19.02
CA THR A 90 14.46 1.69 19.48
C THR A 90 14.66 0.18 19.39
N SER A 91 13.60 -0.62 19.34
CA SER A 91 13.69 -2.07 19.17
C SER A 91 14.14 -2.44 17.78
N ASN A 92 15.03 -3.43 17.67
CA ASN A 92 15.44 -4.04 16.41
C ASN A 92 14.66 -5.31 16.08
N ASP A 93 13.70 -5.71 16.93
CA ASP A 93 12.86 -6.88 16.69
C ASP A 93 11.62 -6.46 15.87
N PRO A 94 11.50 -6.91 14.59
CA PRO A 94 10.36 -6.56 13.75
C PRO A 94 9.02 -7.09 14.29
N SER A 95 9.04 -8.18 15.06
CA SER A 95 7.83 -8.85 15.54
C SER A 95 7.04 -8.02 16.55
N ILE A 96 7.73 -7.19 17.33
CA ILE A 96 7.13 -6.26 18.30
C ILE A 96 7.10 -4.82 17.80
N SER A 97 7.73 -4.55 16.66
CA SER A 97 7.84 -3.20 16.08
C SER A 97 6.64 -2.87 15.21
N GLU A 98 6.11 -1.67 15.40
CA GLU A 98 4.92 -1.15 14.73
C GLU A 98 5.25 0.17 14.04
N LEU A 99 4.79 0.33 12.78
CA LEU A 99 4.90 1.60 12.05
C LEU A 99 3.50 2.21 11.90
N PHE A 100 3.28 3.35 12.51
CA PHE A 100 2.10 4.17 12.29
C PHE A 100 2.33 5.11 11.11
N ILE A 101 1.53 4.97 10.07
CA ILE A 101 1.47 5.87 8.91
C ILE A 101 0.37 6.88 9.21
N VAL A 102 0.78 8.11 9.55
CA VAL A 102 -0.13 9.11 10.12
C VAL A 102 -0.38 10.22 9.12
N GLU A 103 -1.64 10.61 8.94
CA GLU A 103 -2.01 11.74 8.10
C GLU A 103 -1.59 13.07 8.72
N GLY A 104 -0.80 13.83 7.97
CA GLY A 104 -0.40 15.19 8.33
C GLY A 104 0.68 15.29 9.42
N ASN A 105 1.19 16.51 9.55
CA ASN A 105 2.24 16.80 10.55
C ASN A 105 1.68 17.04 11.95
N SER A 106 0.45 17.55 12.06
CA SER A 106 -0.18 17.85 13.36
C SER A 106 -0.42 16.56 14.14
N ALA A 107 -1.22 15.65 13.57
CA ALA A 107 -1.45 14.33 14.16
C ALA A 107 -0.16 13.52 14.33
N GLY A 108 0.78 13.63 13.35
CA GLY A 108 2.10 13.05 13.48
C GLY A 108 2.91 13.60 14.65
N GLY A 109 2.70 14.86 15.03
CA GLY A 109 3.30 15.49 16.21
C GLY A 109 2.77 14.92 17.51
N SER A 110 1.44 14.84 17.67
CA SER A 110 0.78 14.22 18.81
C SER A 110 1.15 12.74 18.95
N ALA A 111 1.12 11.99 17.84
CA ALA A 111 1.51 10.59 17.82
C ALA A 111 2.98 10.37 18.24
N LYS A 112 3.91 11.23 17.81
CA LYS A 112 5.33 11.17 18.23
C LYS A 112 5.50 11.39 19.73
N GLN A 113 4.70 12.23 20.35
CA GLN A 113 4.76 12.51 21.77
C GLN A 113 4.12 11.38 22.59
N GLY A 114 2.95 10.87 22.17
CA GLY A 114 2.18 9.87 22.89
C GLY A 114 2.69 8.43 22.75
N ARG A 115 3.47 8.10 21.72
CA ARG A 115 3.89 6.73 21.39
C ARG A 115 4.79 6.04 22.40
N SER A 116 4.79 4.71 22.41
CA SER A 116 5.88 3.92 22.98
C SER A 116 7.12 4.02 22.10
N ARG A 117 8.17 4.69 22.57
CA ARG A 117 9.44 4.81 21.81
C ARG A 117 10.14 3.46 21.60
N LEU A 118 9.86 2.48 22.44
CA LEU A 118 10.48 1.17 22.34
C LEU A 118 10.01 0.41 21.09
N THR A 119 8.70 0.40 20.84
CA THR A 119 8.08 -0.50 19.84
C THR A 119 7.38 0.24 18.70
N GLN A 120 7.10 1.54 18.83
CA GLN A 120 6.28 2.28 17.88
C GLN A 120 7.07 3.35 17.13
N ALA A 121 7.08 3.25 15.81
CA ALA A 121 7.59 4.25 14.89
C ALA A 121 6.45 5.07 14.27
N ILE A 122 6.69 6.35 13.98
CA ILE A 122 5.72 7.27 13.37
C ILE A 122 6.28 7.81 12.05
N LEU A 123 5.54 7.61 10.98
CA LEU A 123 5.81 8.19 9.67
C LEU A 123 4.65 9.09 9.25
N PRO A 124 4.78 10.42 9.41
CA PRO A 124 3.77 11.34 8.88
C PRO A 124 3.84 11.37 7.36
N ILE A 125 2.68 11.30 6.71
CA ILE A 125 2.52 11.50 5.27
C ILE A 125 1.81 12.83 5.01
N ARG A 126 2.23 13.54 3.95
CA ARG A 126 1.68 14.86 3.62
C ARG A 126 0.68 14.74 2.48
N GLY A 127 -0.59 14.98 2.81
CA GLY A 127 -1.66 15.00 1.83
C GLY A 127 -1.88 13.66 1.11
N LYS A 128 -2.63 13.70 0.02
CA LYS A 128 -2.95 12.53 -0.79
C LYS A 128 -1.69 12.03 -1.52
N ILE A 129 -1.32 10.79 -1.27
CA ILE A 129 -0.22 10.16 -2.02
C ILE A 129 -0.60 9.94 -3.48
N LEU A 130 0.39 9.69 -4.32
CA LEU A 130 0.18 9.39 -5.73
C LEU A 130 -0.67 8.12 -5.89
N ASN A 131 -1.72 8.19 -6.72
CA ASN A 131 -2.46 7.00 -7.13
C ASN A 131 -1.58 6.13 -8.04
N VAL A 132 -1.12 5.01 -7.50
CA VAL A 132 -0.19 4.11 -8.19
C VAL A 132 -0.85 3.28 -9.30
N GLU A 133 -2.17 3.14 -9.30
CA GLU A 133 -2.93 2.48 -10.36
C GLU A 133 -2.83 3.26 -11.69
N LYS A 134 -2.79 4.60 -11.61
CA LYS A 134 -2.71 5.50 -12.77
C LYS A 134 -1.30 5.94 -13.12
N ALA A 135 -0.34 5.75 -12.23
CA ALA A 135 0.98 6.33 -12.36
C ALA A 135 1.97 5.38 -13.05
N SER A 136 2.84 5.94 -13.87
CA SER A 136 4.00 5.18 -14.38
C SER A 136 5.00 4.89 -13.27
N MET A 137 5.77 3.82 -13.42
CA MET A 137 6.79 3.40 -12.45
C MET A 137 7.78 4.52 -12.12
N ASP A 138 8.20 5.31 -13.12
CA ASP A 138 9.11 6.44 -12.92
C ASP A 138 8.52 7.50 -11.97
N ARG A 139 7.22 7.80 -12.11
CA ARG A 139 6.52 8.74 -11.24
C ARG A 139 6.35 8.21 -9.82
N ILE A 140 6.09 6.91 -9.68
CA ILE A 140 5.99 6.25 -8.37
C ILE A 140 7.33 6.34 -7.63
N LEU A 141 8.43 6.00 -8.30
CA LEU A 141 9.78 6.06 -7.75
C LEU A 141 10.28 7.50 -7.51
N ALA A 142 9.77 8.48 -8.25
CA ALA A 142 10.07 9.89 -8.03
C ALA A 142 9.29 10.49 -6.84
N ASN A 143 8.16 9.88 -6.45
CA ASN A 143 7.32 10.40 -5.36
C ASN A 143 8.02 10.26 -4.00
N GLN A 144 8.18 11.39 -3.30
CA GLN A 144 8.92 11.44 -2.03
C GLN A 144 8.22 10.70 -0.90
N GLU A 145 6.88 10.74 -0.83
CA GLU A 145 6.10 10.07 0.21
C GLU A 145 6.21 8.55 0.07
N ILE A 146 6.07 8.05 -1.15
CA ILE A 146 6.18 6.62 -1.47
C ILE A 146 7.61 6.12 -1.20
N ARG A 147 8.64 6.89 -1.62
CA ARG A 147 10.04 6.54 -1.31
C ARG A 147 10.31 6.50 0.19
N SER A 148 9.76 7.47 0.93
CA SER A 148 9.92 7.51 2.38
C SER A 148 9.33 6.26 3.04
N LEU A 149 8.18 5.80 2.55
CA LEU A 149 7.53 4.58 3.05
C LEU A 149 8.39 3.33 2.77
N PHE A 150 8.86 3.14 1.53
CA PHE A 150 9.72 2.00 1.19
C PHE A 150 11.03 2.00 1.97
N THR A 151 11.64 3.18 2.14
CA THR A 151 12.88 3.31 2.91
C THR A 151 12.64 3.00 4.40
N ALA A 152 11.52 3.44 4.96
CA ALA A 152 11.16 3.14 6.34
C ALA A 152 10.94 1.64 6.56
N LEU A 153 10.27 0.96 5.63
CA LEU A 153 9.97 -0.47 5.72
C LEU A 153 11.21 -1.36 5.54
N GLY A 154 12.18 -0.95 4.73
CA GLY A 154 13.39 -1.72 4.45
C GLY A 154 13.19 -2.93 3.52
N THR A 155 11.98 -3.14 3.00
CA THR A 155 11.62 -4.33 2.19
C THR A 155 12.08 -4.29 0.75
N GLY A 156 12.58 -3.15 0.27
CA GLY A 156 12.80 -2.93 -1.16
C GLY A 156 11.51 -2.61 -1.90
N PHE A 157 11.53 -2.64 -3.24
CA PHE A 157 10.40 -2.28 -4.09
C PHE A 157 10.35 -3.11 -5.37
N GLY A 158 9.14 -3.46 -5.83
CA GLY A 158 8.90 -4.18 -7.07
C GLY A 158 9.58 -5.56 -7.10
N ALA A 159 10.48 -5.79 -8.07
CA ALA A 159 11.17 -7.08 -8.20
C ALA A 159 12.17 -7.38 -7.07
N ASP A 160 12.61 -6.35 -6.34
CA ASP A 160 13.54 -6.49 -5.20
C ASP A 160 12.80 -6.53 -3.85
N PHE A 161 11.47 -6.58 -3.87
CA PHE A 161 10.65 -6.64 -2.66
C PHE A 161 10.86 -7.97 -1.94
N ASP A 162 11.26 -7.87 -0.67
CA ASP A 162 11.50 -9.01 0.20
C ASP A 162 10.86 -8.74 1.57
N VAL A 163 9.75 -9.41 1.82
CA VAL A 163 9.00 -9.26 3.07
C VAL A 163 9.77 -9.71 4.30
N SER A 164 10.78 -10.57 4.15
CA SER A 164 11.61 -11.04 5.27
C SER A 164 12.50 -9.93 5.85
N LYS A 165 12.74 -8.87 5.08
CA LYS A 165 13.50 -7.68 5.48
C LYS A 165 12.64 -6.59 6.11
N ALA A 166 11.34 -6.85 6.31
CA ALA A 166 10.44 -5.87 6.91
C ALA A 166 10.90 -5.51 8.33
N ARG A 167 11.10 -4.22 8.57
CA ARG A 167 11.50 -3.69 9.88
C ARG A 167 10.37 -3.66 10.90
N TYR A 168 9.13 -3.76 10.42
CA TYR A 168 7.93 -3.71 11.24
C TYR A 168 6.94 -4.78 10.78
N HIS A 169 6.44 -5.59 11.70
CA HIS A 169 5.41 -6.60 11.40
C HIS A 169 3.99 -6.08 11.65
N LYS A 170 3.84 -4.79 12.02
CA LYS A 170 2.55 -4.10 12.03
C LYS A 170 2.69 -2.74 11.36
N LEU A 171 1.97 -2.57 10.26
CA LEU A 171 1.83 -1.31 9.54
C LEU A 171 0.43 -0.79 9.81
N ILE A 172 0.31 0.27 10.56
CA ILE A 172 -0.97 0.80 11.03
C ILE A 172 -1.26 2.10 10.29
N ILE A 173 -2.28 2.08 9.43
CA ILE A 173 -2.77 3.27 8.73
C ILE A 173 -3.66 4.04 9.71
N MET A 174 -3.30 5.27 10.00
CA MET A 174 -4.00 6.16 10.93
C MET A 174 -4.30 7.49 10.23
N THR A 175 -5.52 7.62 9.73
CA THR A 175 -6.02 8.77 8.98
C THR A 175 -7.20 9.41 9.71
N ASP A 176 -7.49 10.66 9.36
CA ASP A 176 -8.65 11.37 9.87
C ASP A 176 -9.97 10.66 9.51
N ALA A 177 -11.02 10.89 10.30
CA ALA A 177 -12.33 10.25 10.11
C ALA A 177 -13.19 10.99 9.08
N ASP A 178 -12.60 11.66 8.13
CA ASP A 178 -13.26 12.43 7.07
C ASP A 178 -13.09 11.77 5.68
N VAL A 179 -13.66 12.40 4.65
CA VAL A 179 -13.60 11.91 3.26
C VAL A 179 -12.17 11.92 2.71
N ASP A 180 -11.33 12.85 3.13
CA ASP A 180 -9.94 12.95 2.69
C ASP A 180 -9.10 11.85 3.33
N GLY A 181 -9.26 11.58 4.61
CA GLY A 181 -8.63 10.47 5.31
C GLY A 181 -9.05 9.11 4.74
N ALA A 182 -10.33 8.93 4.39
CA ALA A 182 -10.81 7.73 3.71
C ALA A 182 -10.13 7.55 2.34
N HIS A 183 -9.94 8.63 1.58
CA HIS A 183 -9.24 8.60 0.29
C HIS A 183 -7.75 8.27 0.46
N ILE A 184 -7.06 8.88 1.43
CA ILE A 184 -5.65 8.58 1.73
C ILE A 184 -5.47 7.11 2.11
N ARG A 185 -6.36 6.58 2.94
CA ARG A 185 -6.39 5.15 3.30
C ARG A 185 -6.53 4.26 2.07
N THR A 186 -7.45 4.58 1.17
CA THR A 186 -7.62 3.83 -0.08
C THR A 186 -6.39 3.88 -0.98
N LEU A 187 -5.74 5.04 -1.10
CA LEU A 187 -4.49 5.18 -1.87
C LEU A 187 -3.35 4.35 -1.27
N LEU A 188 -3.22 4.31 0.05
CA LEU A 188 -2.24 3.46 0.74
C LEU A 188 -2.53 1.98 0.55
N LEU A 189 -3.79 1.57 0.65
CA LEU A 189 -4.19 0.18 0.39
C LEU A 189 -3.89 -0.22 -1.05
N THR A 190 -4.17 0.64 -2.04
CA THR A 190 -3.81 0.42 -3.44
C THR A 190 -2.30 0.23 -3.62
N LEU A 191 -1.49 1.05 -2.92
CA LEU A 191 -0.03 0.92 -2.94
C LEU A 191 0.44 -0.42 -2.35
N PHE A 192 -0.07 -0.80 -1.17
CA PHE A 192 0.27 -2.07 -0.54
C PHE A 192 -0.17 -3.26 -1.37
N TYR A 193 -1.36 -3.21 -1.94
CA TYR A 193 -1.91 -4.27 -2.75
C TYR A 193 -1.10 -4.51 -4.03
N ASN A 194 -0.76 -3.46 -4.77
CA ASN A 194 -0.07 -3.58 -6.06
C ASN A 194 1.43 -3.87 -5.93
N TYR A 195 2.08 -3.38 -4.88
CA TYR A 195 3.55 -3.43 -4.79
C TYR A 195 4.10 -4.15 -3.57
N MET A 196 3.26 -4.42 -2.58
CA MET A 196 3.66 -5.03 -1.30
C MET A 196 2.65 -6.08 -0.84
N ARG A 197 2.00 -6.76 -1.77
CA ARG A 197 0.96 -7.77 -1.48
C ARG A 197 1.35 -8.80 -0.40
N PRO A 198 2.60 -9.31 -0.34
CA PRO A 198 3.01 -10.23 0.73
C PRO A 198 2.92 -9.63 2.15
N MET A 199 2.92 -8.29 2.32
CA MET A 199 2.67 -7.66 3.62
C MET A 199 1.23 -7.84 4.07
N ILE A 200 0.27 -7.76 3.13
CA ILE A 200 -1.15 -8.01 3.40
C ILE A 200 -1.37 -9.50 3.68
N GLU A 201 -0.81 -10.38 2.86
CA GLU A 201 -0.93 -11.83 2.99
C GLU A 201 -0.39 -12.35 4.33
N LYS A 202 0.72 -11.77 4.80
CA LYS A 202 1.24 -12.05 6.16
C LYS A 202 0.44 -11.39 7.28
N GLY A 203 -0.54 -10.54 6.94
CA GLY A 203 -1.39 -9.85 7.89
C GLY A 203 -0.65 -8.78 8.68
N TYR A 204 0.29 -8.08 8.05
CA TYR A 204 1.04 -7.01 8.68
C TYR A 204 0.37 -5.63 8.51
N VAL A 205 -0.67 -5.51 7.69
CA VAL A 205 -1.35 -4.23 7.42
C VAL A 205 -2.61 -4.12 8.25
N TYR A 206 -2.77 -3.00 8.94
CA TYR A 206 -3.89 -2.68 9.81
C TYR A 206 -4.40 -1.25 9.56
N ILE A 207 -5.66 -1.03 9.89
CA ILE A 207 -6.32 0.28 9.91
C ILE A 207 -6.66 0.59 11.36
N ALA A 208 -6.22 1.74 11.87
CA ALA A 208 -6.61 2.21 13.18
C ALA A 208 -8.04 2.77 13.17
N ARG A 209 -8.77 2.52 14.24
CA ARG A 209 -10.09 3.10 14.50
C ARG A 209 -10.01 4.05 15.71
N PRO A 210 -9.72 5.33 15.50
CA PRO A 210 -9.85 6.33 16.55
C PRO A 210 -11.32 6.53 16.88
N PRO A 211 -11.67 6.89 18.13
CA PRO A 211 -13.05 7.22 18.51
C PRO A 211 -13.52 8.50 17.82
N LEU A 212 -14.82 8.57 17.52
CA LEU A 212 -15.44 9.76 16.95
C LEU A 212 -15.87 10.77 18.03
N TYR A 213 -16.17 10.30 19.23
CA TYR A 213 -16.70 11.14 20.30
C TYR A 213 -15.96 10.95 21.62
N GLN A 214 -15.84 12.06 22.35
CA GLN A 214 -15.53 12.08 23.78
C GLN A 214 -16.72 12.66 24.52
N VAL A 215 -17.21 11.95 25.53
CA VAL A 215 -18.24 12.44 26.45
C VAL A 215 -17.62 12.59 27.82
N ARG A 216 -17.70 13.80 28.36
CA ARG A 216 -17.19 14.13 29.68
C ARG A 216 -18.35 14.56 30.57
N GLN A 217 -18.49 13.91 31.74
CA GLN A 217 -19.44 14.31 32.78
C GLN A 217 -18.75 14.32 34.14
N GLY A 218 -18.49 15.52 34.66
CA GLY A 218 -17.70 15.70 35.88
C GLY A 218 -16.24 15.18 35.70
N LYS A 219 -15.91 14.11 36.42
CA LYS A 219 -14.58 13.46 36.32
C LYS A 219 -14.57 12.24 35.43
N VAL A 220 -15.72 11.84 34.90
CA VAL A 220 -15.83 10.66 34.07
C VAL A 220 -15.68 11.06 32.60
N GLU A 221 -14.76 10.41 31.90
CA GLU A 221 -14.56 10.54 30.47
C GLU A 221 -14.82 9.19 29.81
N LYS A 222 -15.51 9.22 28.68
CA LYS A 222 -15.77 8.04 27.86
C LYS A 222 -15.61 8.37 26.39
N TYR A 223 -14.92 7.48 25.67
CA TYR A 223 -14.76 7.56 24.23
C TYR A 223 -15.75 6.61 23.55
N LEU A 224 -16.32 7.03 22.42
CA LEU A 224 -17.35 6.32 21.69
C LEU A 224 -17.07 6.40 20.19
N ASP A 225 -17.39 5.33 19.45
CA ASP A 225 -16.99 5.17 18.06
C ASP A 225 -18.11 5.51 17.08
N THR A 226 -19.40 5.45 17.52
CA THR A 226 -20.56 5.64 16.63
C THR A 226 -21.56 6.60 17.22
N ASP A 227 -22.44 7.14 16.35
CA ASP A 227 -23.56 7.98 16.75
C ASP A 227 -24.57 7.22 17.64
N GLU A 228 -24.75 5.92 17.37
CA GLU A 228 -25.62 5.04 18.13
C GLU A 228 -25.08 4.87 19.56
N GLU A 229 -23.79 4.54 19.71
CA GLU A 229 -23.14 4.44 21.02
C GLU A 229 -23.25 5.76 21.81
N LEU A 230 -23.12 6.89 21.12
CA LEU A 230 -23.29 8.21 21.75
C LEU A 230 -24.71 8.40 22.28
N HIS A 231 -25.72 8.12 21.46
CA HIS A 231 -27.11 8.25 21.83
C HIS A 231 -27.48 7.36 23.02
N ASP A 232 -27.09 6.10 22.98
CA ASP A 232 -27.32 5.13 24.03
C ASP A 232 -26.64 5.55 25.34
N TYR A 233 -25.39 6.00 25.26
CA TYR A 233 -24.65 6.42 26.44
C TYR A 233 -25.24 7.68 27.06
N LEU A 234 -25.62 8.66 26.25
CA LEU A 234 -26.26 9.88 26.76
C LEU A 234 -27.58 9.58 27.49
N GLY A 235 -28.33 8.56 27.03
CA GLY A 235 -29.56 8.10 27.69
C GLY A 235 -29.34 7.50 29.09
N THR A 236 -28.12 7.03 29.39
CA THR A 236 -27.76 6.46 30.72
C THR A 236 -27.26 7.51 31.72
N LEU A 237 -26.96 8.73 31.26
CA LEU A 237 -26.33 9.74 32.09
C LEU A 237 -27.35 10.50 32.95
N GLN A 238 -26.88 10.91 34.11
CA GLN A 238 -27.68 11.79 34.98
C GLN A 238 -27.82 13.21 34.38
N PRO A 239 -28.93 13.92 34.63
CA PRO A 239 -29.12 15.26 34.07
C PRO A 239 -28.13 16.31 34.59
N SER A 240 -27.48 16.06 35.73
CA SER A 240 -26.56 16.99 36.37
C SER A 240 -25.31 16.24 36.92
N PRO A 241 -24.09 16.72 36.63
CA PRO A 241 -23.77 17.86 35.75
C PRO A 241 -24.04 17.53 34.27
N LYS A 242 -24.35 18.56 33.47
CA LYS A 242 -24.61 18.40 32.04
C LYS A 242 -23.40 17.76 31.34
N PRO A 243 -23.57 16.71 30.55
CA PRO A 243 -22.46 16.10 29.79
C PRO A 243 -21.97 17.07 28.72
N ILE A 244 -20.65 17.09 28.52
CA ILE A 244 -19.98 17.80 27.45
C ILE A 244 -19.62 16.73 26.42
N VAL A 245 -20.09 16.91 25.18
CA VAL A 245 -19.81 16.05 24.06
C VAL A 245 -18.87 16.77 23.11
N GLN A 246 -17.72 16.15 22.80
CA GLN A 246 -16.79 16.60 21.79
C GLN A 246 -16.78 15.59 20.66
N ARG A 247 -16.99 16.05 19.42
CA ARG A 247 -16.80 15.24 18.21
C ARG A 247 -15.44 15.54 17.62
N TYR A 248 -14.64 14.50 17.39
CA TYR A 248 -13.37 14.62 16.72
C TYR A 248 -13.57 14.52 15.21
N LYS A 249 -13.11 15.53 14.47
CA LYS A 249 -13.08 15.53 13.00
C LYS A 249 -11.76 15.00 12.45
N GLY A 250 -10.69 15.19 13.21
CA GLY A 250 -9.36 14.74 12.84
C GLY A 250 -8.50 14.38 14.04
N LEU A 251 -7.49 13.55 13.80
CA LEU A 251 -6.52 13.08 14.80
C LEU A 251 -5.69 14.23 15.40
N GLY A 252 -5.56 15.34 14.67
CA GLY A 252 -4.86 16.53 15.14
C GLY A 252 -5.59 17.30 16.24
N GLU A 253 -6.86 16.98 16.51
CA GLU A 253 -7.64 17.55 17.61
C GLU A 253 -7.41 16.81 18.94
N MET A 254 -6.82 15.61 18.87
CA MET A 254 -6.47 14.84 20.05
C MET A 254 -5.11 15.26 20.58
N ASP A 255 -5.01 15.43 21.89
CA ASP A 255 -3.71 15.56 22.53
C ASP A 255 -2.96 14.22 22.57
N PRO A 256 -1.64 14.22 22.89
CA PRO A 256 -0.84 13.00 22.88
C PRO A 256 -1.33 11.88 23.79
N GLU A 257 -1.88 12.22 24.95
CA GLU A 257 -2.40 11.25 25.94
C GLU A 257 -3.68 10.61 25.44
N GLN A 258 -4.60 11.40 24.90
CA GLN A 258 -5.85 10.93 24.32
C GLN A 258 -5.58 9.98 23.15
N LEU A 259 -4.67 10.36 22.25
CA LEU A 259 -4.29 9.54 21.11
C LEU A 259 -3.63 8.23 21.53
N TRP A 260 -2.81 8.26 22.57
CA TRP A 260 -2.23 7.06 23.17
C TRP A 260 -3.33 6.15 23.72
N GLU A 261 -4.15 6.64 24.64
CA GLU A 261 -5.14 5.84 25.34
C GLU A 261 -6.17 5.18 24.41
N THR A 262 -6.58 5.90 23.38
CA THR A 262 -7.68 5.45 22.50
C THR A 262 -7.22 4.66 21.28
N THR A 263 -6.07 5.03 20.71
CA THR A 263 -5.71 4.59 19.34
C THR A 263 -4.35 3.88 19.26
N MET A 264 -3.39 4.20 20.14
CA MET A 264 -2.03 3.69 20.02
C MET A 264 -1.68 2.63 21.07
N ASN A 265 -2.28 2.68 22.25
CA ASN A 265 -2.05 1.73 23.32
C ASN A 265 -2.51 0.32 22.91
N PRO A 266 -1.62 -0.69 22.88
CA PRO A 266 -1.97 -2.06 22.47
C PRO A 266 -3.12 -2.69 23.28
N GLU A 267 -3.35 -2.25 24.52
CA GLU A 267 -4.37 -2.81 25.41
C GLU A 267 -5.78 -2.31 25.09
N ASN A 268 -5.90 -1.06 24.61
CA ASN A 268 -7.20 -0.39 24.46
C ASN A 268 -7.59 -0.13 23.01
N ARG A 269 -6.61 -0.06 22.10
CA ARG A 269 -6.82 0.33 20.70
C ARG A 269 -7.63 -0.69 19.92
N ARG A 270 -8.35 -0.19 18.92
CA ARG A 270 -9.05 -1.01 17.93
C ARG A 270 -8.34 -0.93 16.59
N LEU A 271 -7.99 -2.10 16.03
CA LEU A 271 -7.33 -2.23 14.74
C LEU A 271 -8.10 -3.22 13.87
N ASP A 272 -8.42 -2.81 12.65
CA ASP A 272 -8.91 -3.70 11.62
C ASP A 272 -7.74 -4.26 10.84
N ARG A 273 -7.61 -5.58 10.82
CA ARG A 273 -6.62 -6.25 9.99
C ARG A 273 -7.08 -6.28 8.54
N VAL A 274 -6.23 -5.84 7.63
CA VAL A 274 -6.49 -5.95 6.20
C VAL A 274 -6.25 -7.40 5.77
N SER A 275 -7.29 -8.04 5.23
CA SER A 275 -7.28 -9.43 4.80
C SER A 275 -7.44 -9.55 3.29
N PRO A 276 -6.74 -10.49 2.61
CA PRO A 276 -6.87 -10.72 1.17
C PRO A 276 -8.00 -11.69 0.82
N GLU A 277 -9.01 -11.90 1.67
CA GLU A 277 -10.01 -12.97 1.57
C GLU A 277 -10.73 -13.06 0.21
N TYR A 278 -10.70 -11.98 -0.58
CA TYR A 278 -11.31 -11.90 -1.91
C TYR A 278 -10.33 -11.31 -2.94
N ALA A 279 -9.15 -11.88 -3.05
CA ALA A 279 -8.06 -11.32 -3.87
C ALA A 279 -8.44 -11.12 -5.36
N GLU A 280 -9.22 -12.03 -5.97
CA GLU A 280 -9.65 -11.89 -7.37
C GLU A 280 -10.67 -10.76 -7.56
N ASP A 281 -11.54 -10.55 -6.59
CA ASP A 281 -12.51 -9.44 -6.63
C ASP A 281 -11.83 -8.12 -6.25
N ALA A 282 -10.81 -8.14 -5.40
CA ALA A 282 -10.03 -6.97 -5.04
C ALA A 282 -9.32 -6.35 -6.25
N ASP A 283 -8.70 -7.14 -7.13
CA ASP A 283 -8.09 -6.65 -8.38
C ASP A 283 -9.11 -5.85 -9.22
N LYS A 284 -10.30 -6.41 -9.41
CA LYS A 284 -11.37 -5.76 -10.18
C LYS A 284 -11.86 -4.48 -9.51
N ILE A 285 -11.99 -4.48 -8.19
CA ILE A 285 -12.45 -3.32 -7.42
C ILE A 285 -11.39 -2.21 -7.45
N PHE A 286 -10.10 -2.53 -7.29
CA PHE A 286 -9.04 -1.53 -7.38
C PHE A 286 -8.96 -0.93 -8.78
N ASP A 287 -9.02 -1.73 -9.85
CA ASP A 287 -9.06 -1.22 -11.22
C ASP A 287 -10.30 -0.36 -11.48
N LEU A 288 -11.47 -0.81 -11.04
CA LEU A 288 -12.73 -0.08 -11.18
C LEU A 288 -12.70 1.28 -10.46
N LEU A 289 -12.29 1.31 -9.19
CA LEU A 289 -12.36 2.51 -8.36
C LEU A 289 -11.16 3.43 -8.55
N MET A 290 -9.97 2.88 -8.75
CA MET A 290 -8.71 3.61 -8.79
C MET A 290 -8.10 3.69 -10.18
N GLY A 291 -8.56 2.88 -11.15
CA GLY A 291 -8.11 2.83 -12.54
C GLY A 291 -8.49 4.05 -13.39
N ASN A 292 -8.16 4.01 -14.68
CA ASN A 292 -8.34 5.14 -15.60
C ASN A 292 -9.78 5.31 -16.12
N GLU A 293 -10.56 4.22 -16.15
CA GLU A 293 -11.92 4.21 -16.70
C GLU A 293 -12.90 4.95 -15.77
N VAL A 294 -13.51 6.01 -16.31
CA VAL A 294 -14.46 6.85 -15.55
C VAL A 294 -15.89 6.30 -15.60
N GLY A 295 -16.29 5.73 -16.75
CA GLY A 295 -17.65 5.23 -16.97
C GLY A 295 -18.07 4.16 -15.97
N PRO A 296 -17.33 3.04 -15.89
CA PRO A 296 -17.65 1.95 -14.93
C PRO A 296 -17.63 2.41 -13.47
N ARG A 297 -16.72 3.33 -13.12
CA ARG A 297 -16.68 3.91 -11.76
C ARG A 297 -17.92 4.72 -11.44
N ARG A 298 -18.38 5.54 -12.39
CA ARG A 298 -19.61 6.32 -12.23
C ARG A 298 -20.83 5.41 -12.03
N GLU A 299 -20.98 4.40 -12.86
CA GLU A 299 -22.07 3.41 -12.74
C GLU A 299 -22.05 2.70 -11.39
N PHE A 300 -20.85 2.32 -10.90
CA PHE A 300 -20.71 1.71 -9.58
C PHE A 300 -21.15 2.66 -8.48
N ILE A 301 -20.73 3.93 -8.52
CA ILE A 301 -21.11 4.94 -7.52
C ILE A 301 -22.63 5.18 -7.56
N GLU A 302 -23.21 5.38 -8.73
CA GLU A 302 -24.66 5.60 -8.89
C GLU A 302 -25.48 4.43 -8.37
N LYS A 303 -25.06 3.19 -8.68
CA LYS A 303 -25.73 1.97 -8.22
C LYS A 303 -25.69 1.80 -6.68
N ASN A 304 -24.59 2.21 -6.07
CA ASN A 304 -24.36 2.02 -4.63
C ASN A 304 -24.66 3.28 -3.80
N ALA A 305 -24.99 4.41 -4.41
CA ALA A 305 -25.26 5.66 -3.71
C ALA A 305 -26.35 5.55 -2.62
N LYS A 306 -27.32 4.68 -2.81
CA LYS A 306 -28.42 4.45 -1.85
C LYS A 306 -27.98 3.75 -0.54
N TYR A 307 -26.78 3.17 -0.52
CA TYR A 307 -26.22 2.47 0.65
C TYR A 307 -25.22 3.35 1.41
N VAL A 308 -24.99 4.57 0.94
CA VAL A 308 -24.04 5.49 1.60
C VAL A 308 -24.77 6.12 2.79
N GLU A 309 -24.32 5.77 3.97
CA GLU A 309 -24.67 6.39 5.25
C GLU A 309 -23.57 7.40 5.60
N ASN A 310 -23.93 8.56 6.16
CA ASN A 310 -22.99 9.61 6.59
C ASN A 310 -22.17 10.26 5.46
N LEU A 311 -22.86 10.93 4.55
CA LEU A 311 -22.20 11.94 3.71
C LEU A 311 -21.91 13.17 4.60
N ASP A 312 -20.62 13.44 4.85
CA ASP A 312 -20.19 14.77 5.33
C ASP A 312 -20.44 15.76 4.17
N ALA A 313 -21.60 16.40 4.17
CA ALA A 313 -22.00 17.45 3.25
C ALA A 313 -21.75 18.83 3.88
#